data_d3919c96fac4dd9d2a1ac78833765a6c
#
_entry.id   d3919c96fac4dd9d2a1ac78833765a6c
#
_cell.length_a   1.000
_cell.length_b   1.000
_cell.length_c   1.000
_cell.angle_alpha   90.00
_cell.angle_beta   90.00
_cell.angle_gamma   90.00
#
_symmetry.space_group_name_H-M   'P 1'
#
loop_
_entity.id
_entity.type
_entity.pdbx_description
1 polymer ?
#
loop_
_entity_poly.entity_id
_entity_poly.type
_entity_poly.pdbx_seq_one_letter_code
_entity_poly.pdbx_strand_id
1 'polypeptide(L)'
;MKDPHNVKVWCLGNEMDGDWQIGHKTMHEYGRLSQETAKAMKLIDPTIELVSCGSSNLDMPTFPEWEATTLGYNYDYVDYVSLHQYYGNLNNDTADFLALSDDMDKFIRSVIATCDYVRAKKRGKKNINLSFDEWNVWFHTREADDEFMEKDPWHIAPPLLEDQYNFEDALLVGLMLITLIKHADRVKMACLAQLVNVIAPIMTEKDGGKAWKQTIFYPFMHASRYGRGMVLQPVIDTPVHDTKEHENVTDLSSVAVWNQADEELTIFAVNRNINEDMELVTDLRSMEGYQLVEHIVLENNDMKACNSAAGENVVPTTVSRSKVDSGNMTSVLAKASWNVIRLKKQK
;
A
#
# COMPACT_ATOMS: atom_id res chain seq x y z
N MET A 1 25.63 23.04 -3.99
CA MET A 1 25.30 22.00 -4.95
C MET A 1 25.49 22.58 -6.34
N LYS A 2 26.28 21.95 -7.18
CA LYS A 2 26.67 22.52 -8.49
C LYS A 2 25.69 22.15 -9.60
N ASP A 3 25.12 20.96 -9.53
CA ASP A 3 24.22 20.42 -10.54
C ASP A 3 22.86 20.08 -9.96
N PRO A 4 21.75 20.22 -10.70
CA PRO A 4 20.42 19.85 -10.23
C PRO A 4 20.30 18.33 -10.04
N HIS A 5 19.45 17.88 -9.10
CA HIS A 5 19.18 16.46 -8.86
C HIS A 5 18.35 15.80 -9.96
N ASN A 6 17.90 16.55 -10.95
CA ASN A 6 17.07 16.06 -12.07
C ASN A 6 15.80 15.29 -11.60
N VAL A 7 15.12 15.83 -10.59
CA VAL A 7 13.85 15.29 -10.10
C VAL A 7 12.81 15.39 -11.21
N LYS A 8 12.19 14.26 -11.57
CA LYS A 8 11.28 14.18 -12.72
C LYS A 8 9.81 14.19 -12.34
N VAL A 9 9.44 13.76 -11.14
CA VAL A 9 8.05 13.72 -10.69
C VAL A 9 7.83 14.75 -9.60
N TRP A 10 6.78 15.57 -9.75
CA TRP A 10 6.45 16.67 -8.81
C TRP A 10 4.98 16.66 -8.45
N CYS A 11 4.68 16.73 -7.14
CA CYS A 11 3.33 16.89 -6.63
C CYS A 11 2.93 18.38 -6.60
N LEU A 12 1.69 18.67 -7.00
CA LEU A 12 1.14 20.02 -7.06
C LEU A 12 0.38 20.42 -5.78
N GLY A 13 0.74 19.86 -4.67
CA GLY A 13 0.14 20.10 -3.36
C GLY A 13 0.02 18.79 -2.57
N ASN A 14 -0.36 18.91 -1.30
CA ASN A 14 -0.58 17.81 -0.38
C ASN A 14 -1.88 18.04 0.39
N GLU A 15 -2.81 17.08 0.34
CA GLU A 15 -4.08 17.10 1.09
C GLU A 15 -4.83 18.44 1.03
N MET A 16 -4.91 19.00 -0.17
CA MET A 16 -5.44 20.36 -0.37
C MET A 16 -6.94 20.48 -0.12
N ASP A 17 -7.65 19.36 -0.01
CA ASP A 17 -9.07 19.24 0.36
C ASP A 17 -9.30 19.17 1.87
N GLY A 18 -8.24 18.95 2.68
CA GLY A 18 -8.32 18.79 4.13
C GLY A 18 -8.23 20.11 4.87
N ASP A 19 -9.19 20.37 5.77
CA ASP A 19 -9.26 21.61 6.56
C ASP A 19 -8.17 21.70 7.66
N TRP A 20 -7.48 20.60 7.94
CA TRP A 20 -6.28 20.56 8.80
C TRP A 20 -5.04 21.14 8.12
N GLN A 21 -5.04 21.29 6.80
CA GLN A 21 -3.92 21.87 6.06
C GLN A 21 -4.00 23.39 6.01
N ILE A 22 -2.90 24.07 6.40
CA ILE A 22 -2.80 25.52 6.18
C ILE A 22 -2.80 25.79 4.69
N GLY A 23 -3.78 26.60 4.24
CA GLY A 23 -3.93 26.93 2.82
C GLY A 23 -4.73 25.91 2.02
N HIS A 24 -5.50 25.02 2.70
CA HIS A 24 -6.48 24.17 2.05
C HIS A 24 -7.40 24.99 1.12
N LYS A 25 -8.02 24.33 0.18
CA LYS A 25 -8.78 24.98 -0.89
C LYS A 25 -10.06 24.23 -1.21
N THR A 26 -11.00 24.95 -1.77
CA THR A 26 -12.07 24.29 -2.50
C THR A 26 -11.54 23.63 -3.77
N MET A 27 -12.24 22.63 -4.30
CA MET A 27 -11.87 21.92 -5.52
C MET A 27 -11.67 22.84 -6.74
N HIS A 28 -12.41 23.95 -6.81
CA HIS A 28 -12.29 24.94 -7.88
C HIS A 28 -11.05 25.82 -7.72
N GLU A 29 -10.76 26.28 -6.51
CA GLU A 29 -9.57 27.09 -6.22
C GLU A 29 -8.30 26.26 -6.45
N TYR A 30 -8.26 25.03 -5.94
CA TYR A 30 -7.14 24.13 -6.16
C TYR A 30 -7.00 23.77 -7.64
N GLY A 31 -8.09 23.39 -8.31
CA GLY A 31 -8.07 23.05 -9.74
C GLY A 31 -7.48 24.17 -10.60
N ARG A 32 -7.90 25.41 -10.32
CA ARG A 32 -7.35 26.58 -11.04
C ARG A 32 -5.89 26.85 -10.71
N LEU A 33 -5.52 26.79 -9.43
CA LEU A 33 -4.13 26.98 -8.99
C LEU A 33 -3.20 25.92 -9.58
N SER A 34 -3.56 24.64 -9.46
CA SER A 34 -2.76 23.52 -9.98
C SER A 34 -2.59 23.58 -11.51
N GLN A 35 -3.63 24.00 -12.24
CA GLN A 35 -3.54 24.20 -13.68
C GLN A 35 -2.49 25.25 -14.05
N GLU A 36 -2.50 26.42 -13.43
CA GLU A 36 -1.53 27.48 -13.76
C GLU A 36 -0.12 27.14 -13.28
N THR A 37 0.00 26.50 -12.12
CA THR A 37 1.29 25.97 -11.63
C THR A 37 1.88 24.95 -12.59
N ALA A 38 1.07 23.99 -13.05
CA ALA A 38 1.49 22.97 -13.99
C ALA A 38 1.98 23.58 -15.31
N LYS A 39 1.27 24.56 -15.85
CA LYS A 39 1.70 25.32 -17.05
C LYS A 39 3.06 25.97 -16.84
N ALA A 40 3.24 26.69 -15.72
CA ALA A 40 4.49 27.38 -15.42
C ALA A 40 5.66 26.39 -15.29
N MET A 41 5.47 25.26 -14.61
CA MET A 41 6.51 24.24 -14.45
C MET A 41 6.87 23.57 -15.78
N LYS A 42 5.89 23.21 -16.61
CA LYS A 42 6.11 22.61 -17.94
C LYS A 42 6.75 23.57 -18.93
N LEU A 43 6.62 24.89 -18.76
CA LEU A 43 7.35 25.88 -19.56
C LEU A 43 8.85 25.89 -19.26
N ILE A 44 9.24 25.57 -18.03
CA ILE A 44 10.64 25.50 -17.59
C ILE A 44 11.27 24.15 -17.98
N ASP A 45 10.59 23.05 -17.62
CA ASP A 45 11.01 21.69 -18.00
C ASP A 45 9.81 20.88 -18.50
N PRO A 46 9.63 20.72 -19.81
CA PRO A 46 8.51 19.95 -20.36
C PRO A 46 8.63 18.43 -20.11
N THR A 47 9.76 17.95 -19.61
CA THR A 47 10.01 16.50 -19.39
C THR A 47 9.60 16.01 -18.01
N ILE A 48 9.23 16.89 -17.09
CA ILE A 48 8.74 16.49 -15.76
C ILE A 48 7.34 15.90 -15.84
N GLU A 49 7.03 15.00 -14.92
CA GLU A 49 5.70 14.45 -14.72
C GLU A 49 5.07 15.10 -13.48
N LEU A 50 3.76 15.33 -13.53
CA LEU A 50 3.06 16.08 -12.50
C LEU A 50 1.95 15.23 -11.86
N VAL A 51 1.87 15.30 -10.54
CA VAL A 51 0.82 14.66 -9.73
C VAL A 51 -0.17 15.72 -9.27
N SER A 52 -1.44 15.60 -9.65
CA SER A 52 -2.54 16.37 -9.08
C SER A 52 -2.86 15.84 -7.69
N CYS A 53 -3.03 16.72 -6.70
CA CYS A 53 -3.51 16.32 -5.39
C CYS A 53 -4.94 15.77 -5.51
N GLY A 54 -5.14 14.51 -5.16
CA GLY A 54 -6.42 13.86 -5.02
C GLY A 54 -6.98 13.99 -3.61
N SER A 55 -8.06 13.26 -3.32
CA SER A 55 -8.68 13.25 -1.98
C SER A 55 -7.74 12.69 -0.93
N SER A 56 -7.72 13.33 0.24
CA SER A 56 -6.88 12.96 1.39
C SER A 56 -7.23 11.59 1.98
N ASN A 57 -8.43 11.09 1.74
CA ASN A 57 -8.89 9.73 2.05
C ASN A 57 -10.24 9.45 1.39
N LEU A 58 -10.69 8.19 1.48
CA LEU A 58 -11.96 7.71 0.92
C LEU A 58 -13.18 8.42 1.54
N ASP A 59 -13.10 8.83 2.82
CA ASP A 59 -14.24 9.36 3.59
C ASP A 59 -14.38 10.89 3.49
N MET A 60 -13.54 11.54 2.67
CA MET A 60 -13.64 12.98 2.45
C MET A 60 -15.02 13.35 1.89
N PRO A 61 -15.71 14.37 2.47
CA PRO A 61 -17.04 14.76 2.02
C PRO A 61 -17.07 15.28 0.57
N THR A 62 -15.90 15.60 0.01
CA THR A 62 -15.73 16.06 -1.37
C THR A 62 -15.41 14.93 -2.35
N PHE A 63 -15.17 13.69 -1.86
CA PHE A 63 -14.89 12.52 -2.69
C PHE A 63 -16.19 12.01 -3.36
N PRO A 64 -16.18 11.59 -4.65
CA PRO A 64 -15.12 11.70 -5.66
C PRO A 64 -15.22 12.97 -6.54
N GLU A 65 -16.03 13.95 -6.17
CA GLU A 65 -16.21 15.20 -6.94
C GLU A 65 -14.91 16.03 -6.99
N TRP A 66 -14.06 15.88 -5.96
CA TRP A 66 -12.74 16.53 -5.93
C TRP A 66 -11.91 16.15 -7.14
N GLU A 67 -11.74 14.86 -7.43
CA GLU A 67 -10.98 14.36 -8.58
C GLU A 67 -11.61 14.80 -9.89
N ALA A 68 -12.94 14.66 -10.02
CA ALA A 68 -13.66 15.04 -11.23
C ALA A 68 -13.50 16.51 -11.57
N THR A 69 -13.58 17.39 -10.56
CA THR A 69 -13.49 18.84 -10.72
C THR A 69 -12.05 19.28 -10.96
N THR A 70 -11.10 18.84 -10.15
CA THR A 70 -9.70 19.25 -10.26
C THR A 70 -9.07 18.80 -11.59
N LEU A 71 -9.33 17.55 -12.01
CA LEU A 71 -8.95 17.06 -13.34
C LEU A 71 -9.68 17.81 -14.46
N GLY A 72 -10.88 18.31 -14.20
CA GLY A 72 -11.57 19.21 -15.14
C GLY A 72 -10.71 20.42 -15.53
N TYR A 73 -9.88 20.92 -14.63
CA TYR A 73 -8.94 22.03 -14.88
C TYR A 73 -7.60 21.56 -15.44
N ASN A 74 -6.96 20.56 -14.80
CA ASN A 74 -5.54 20.29 -14.99
C ASN A 74 -5.20 19.02 -15.80
N TYR A 75 -6.21 18.24 -16.27
CA TYR A 75 -6.03 16.98 -16.99
C TYR A 75 -4.95 17.03 -18.10
N ASP A 76 -4.90 18.13 -18.84
CA ASP A 76 -3.97 18.24 -19.98
C ASP A 76 -2.49 18.31 -19.57
N TYR A 77 -2.23 18.69 -18.31
CA TYR A 77 -0.89 18.97 -17.77
C TYR A 77 -0.37 17.93 -16.80
N VAL A 78 -1.25 17.21 -16.09
CA VAL A 78 -0.86 16.24 -15.06
C VAL A 78 -0.85 14.82 -15.61
N ASP A 79 -0.03 13.97 -15.02
CA ASP A 79 0.18 12.58 -15.42
C ASP A 79 -0.43 11.61 -14.41
N TYR A 80 -0.57 12.06 -13.16
CA TYR A 80 -1.08 11.29 -12.03
C TYR A 80 -2.07 12.08 -11.18
N VAL A 81 -2.87 11.34 -10.39
CA VAL A 81 -3.62 11.82 -9.22
C VAL A 81 -3.10 11.11 -7.98
N SER A 82 -2.85 11.85 -6.90
CA SER A 82 -2.47 11.25 -5.62
C SER A 82 -3.67 10.67 -4.89
N LEU A 83 -3.41 9.65 -4.07
CA LEU A 83 -4.33 9.08 -3.09
C LEU A 83 -3.59 8.90 -1.77
N HIS A 84 -4.28 9.18 -0.66
CA HIS A 84 -3.79 8.94 0.69
C HIS A 84 -4.78 8.06 1.45
N GLN A 85 -4.29 7.19 2.33
CA GLN A 85 -5.14 6.43 3.24
C GLN A 85 -4.37 5.87 4.41
N TYR A 86 -4.87 6.14 5.60
CA TYR A 86 -4.41 5.53 6.84
C TYR A 86 -5.52 4.69 7.45
N TYR A 87 -5.14 3.56 8.02
CA TYR A 87 -6.05 2.65 8.68
C TYR A 87 -5.67 2.43 10.15
N GLY A 88 -6.64 2.06 11.00
CA GLY A 88 -6.43 1.75 12.40
C GLY A 88 -7.45 0.76 12.94
N ASN A 89 -7.01 -0.14 13.82
CA ASN A 89 -7.88 -1.09 14.52
C ASN A 89 -8.49 -0.43 15.77
N LEU A 90 -9.32 0.61 15.57
CA LEU A 90 -9.91 1.40 16.65
C LEU A 90 -10.91 0.60 17.52
N ASN A 91 -11.52 -0.44 16.96
CA ASN A 91 -12.48 -1.30 17.65
C ASN A 91 -11.85 -2.56 18.25
N ASN A 92 -10.54 -2.76 18.08
CA ASN A 92 -9.81 -3.97 18.45
C ASN A 92 -10.45 -5.25 17.88
N ASP A 93 -10.92 -5.18 16.64
CA ASP A 93 -11.48 -6.27 15.87
C ASP A 93 -10.56 -6.61 14.70
N THR A 94 -9.76 -7.67 14.87
CA THR A 94 -8.76 -8.08 13.89
C THR A 94 -9.39 -8.49 12.55
N ALA A 95 -10.53 -9.18 12.57
CA ALA A 95 -11.17 -9.65 11.32
C ALA A 95 -11.64 -8.46 10.47
N ASP A 96 -12.31 -7.49 11.10
CA ASP A 96 -12.76 -6.26 10.45
C ASP A 96 -11.59 -5.40 9.99
N PHE A 97 -10.53 -5.30 10.83
CA PHE A 97 -9.32 -4.56 10.48
C PHE A 97 -8.62 -5.11 9.23
N LEU A 98 -8.54 -6.44 9.07
CA LEU A 98 -7.95 -7.05 7.88
C LEU A 98 -8.82 -6.88 6.62
N ALA A 99 -10.10 -6.58 6.77
CA ALA A 99 -11.00 -6.29 5.66
C ALA A 99 -10.80 -4.88 5.06
N LEU A 100 -10.16 -3.95 5.77
CA LEU A 100 -9.93 -2.56 5.30
C LEU A 100 -9.13 -2.47 4.00
N SER A 101 -8.39 -3.51 3.62
CA SER A 101 -7.76 -3.59 2.29
C SER A 101 -8.76 -3.60 1.14
N ASP A 102 -10.01 -4.03 1.37
CA ASP A 102 -11.07 -4.03 0.38
C ASP A 102 -11.62 -2.60 0.17
N ASP A 103 -11.57 -1.75 1.20
CA ASP A 103 -11.87 -0.32 1.06
C ASP A 103 -10.78 0.41 0.25
N MET A 104 -9.51 0.03 0.42
CA MET A 104 -8.43 0.52 -0.44
C MET A 104 -8.68 0.15 -1.92
N ASP A 105 -9.13 -1.07 -2.20
CA ASP A 105 -9.49 -1.51 -3.56
C ASP A 105 -10.64 -0.66 -4.13
N LYS A 106 -11.69 -0.43 -3.34
CA LYS A 106 -12.82 0.43 -3.73
C LYS A 106 -12.36 1.86 -4.02
N PHE A 107 -11.48 2.42 -3.18
CA PHE A 107 -10.94 3.77 -3.38
C PHE A 107 -10.18 3.88 -4.70
N ILE A 108 -9.22 2.99 -4.93
CA ILE A 108 -8.45 2.93 -6.19
C ILE A 108 -9.38 2.83 -7.40
N ARG A 109 -10.33 1.91 -7.39
CA ARG A 109 -11.27 1.70 -8.49
C ARG A 109 -12.15 2.90 -8.75
N SER A 110 -12.61 3.57 -7.70
CA SER A 110 -13.45 4.77 -7.81
C SER A 110 -12.67 5.93 -8.43
N VAL A 111 -11.40 6.14 -8.02
CA VAL A 111 -10.55 7.18 -8.62
C VAL A 111 -10.20 6.85 -10.08
N ILE A 112 -9.91 5.58 -10.40
CA ILE A 112 -9.71 5.14 -11.80
C ILE A 112 -10.93 5.48 -12.65
N ALA A 113 -12.13 5.12 -12.18
CA ALA A 113 -13.37 5.40 -12.90
C ALA A 113 -13.61 6.90 -13.11
N THR A 114 -13.29 7.71 -12.10
CA THR A 114 -13.38 9.18 -12.18
C THR A 114 -12.38 9.77 -13.18
N CYS A 115 -11.14 9.29 -13.17
CA CYS A 115 -10.13 9.67 -14.17
C CYS A 115 -10.59 9.32 -15.60
N ASP A 116 -11.17 8.15 -15.79
CA ASP A 116 -11.66 7.68 -17.09
C ASP A 116 -12.90 8.45 -17.55
N TYR A 117 -13.79 8.83 -16.62
CA TYR A 117 -14.90 9.74 -16.88
C TYR A 117 -14.40 11.11 -17.38
N VAL A 118 -13.42 11.72 -16.69
CA VAL A 118 -12.87 13.02 -17.12
C VAL A 118 -12.18 12.90 -18.48
N ARG A 119 -11.41 11.82 -18.69
CA ARG A 119 -10.81 11.53 -20.02
C ARG A 119 -11.86 11.51 -21.11
N ALA A 120 -12.95 10.79 -20.91
CA ALA A 120 -14.05 10.69 -21.89
C ALA A 120 -14.72 12.06 -22.11
N LYS A 121 -15.01 12.81 -21.06
CA LYS A 121 -15.62 14.15 -21.11
C LYS A 121 -14.74 15.14 -21.90
N LYS A 122 -13.43 15.08 -21.70
CA LYS A 122 -12.45 15.91 -22.42
C LYS A 122 -12.07 15.38 -23.80
N ARG A 123 -12.56 14.20 -24.19
CA ARG A 123 -12.13 13.48 -25.39
C ARG A 123 -10.61 13.30 -25.45
N GLY A 124 -10.00 13.14 -24.27
CA GLY A 124 -8.56 12.97 -24.08
C GLY A 124 -8.08 11.59 -24.50
N LYS A 125 -6.79 11.46 -24.82
CA LYS A 125 -6.16 10.20 -25.26
C LYS A 125 -5.31 9.55 -24.19
N LYS A 126 -4.77 10.34 -23.25
CA LYS A 126 -3.90 9.83 -22.18
C LYS A 126 -4.72 9.29 -21.01
N ASN A 127 -4.21 8.25 -20.38
CA ASN A 127 -4.69 7.83 -19.07
C ASN A 127 -4.05 8.73 -18.00
N ILE A 128 -4.82 9.09 -16.99
CA ILE A 128 -4.27 9.61 -15.74
C ILE A 128 -4.02 8.41 -14.86
N ASN A 129 -2.77 8.20 -14.48
CA ASN A 129 -2.37 7.14 -13.56
C ASN A 129 -2.53 7.59 -12.10
N LEU A 130 -2.25 6.70 -11.15
CA LEU A 130 -2.37 6.96 -9.73
C LEU A 130 -1.01 6.94 -9.05
N SER A 131 -0.82 7.89 -8.13
CA SER A 131 0.24 7.92 -7.14
C SER A 131 -0.40 7.69 -5.78
N PHE A 132 -0.32 6.47 -5.26
CA PHE A 132 -0.71 6.20 -3.88
C PHE A 132 0.49 6.56 -3.00
N ASP A 133 0.71 7.86 -2.82
CA ASP A 133 1.98 8.39 -2.32
C ASP A 133 2.00 8.64 -0.82
N GLU A 134 0.88 8.36 -0.13
CA GLU A 134 0.84 8.36 1.34
C GLU A 134 -0.14 7.30 1.85
N TRP A 135 0.38 6.26 2.51
CA TRP A 135 -0.44 5.20 3.08
C TRP A 135 0.31 4.44 4.17
N ASN A 136 -0.40 4.01 5.20
CA ASN A 136 0.11 3.13 6.26
C ASN A 136 -1.03 2.72 7.20
N VAL A 137 -0.70 1.97 8.24
CA VAL A 137 -1.43 1.90 9.50
C VAL A 137 -0.97 3.06 10.39
N TRP A 138 -1.91 3.79 10.99
CA TRP A 138 -1.57 4.88 11.91
C TRP A 138 -2.70 5.14 12.90
N PHE A 139 -2.54 4.67 14.12
CA PHE A 139 -3.51 4.91 15.21
C PHE A 139 -2.95 4.70 16.62
N HIS A 140 -1.80 4.00 16.75
CA HIS A 140 -1.30 3.54 18.05
C HIS A 140 -0.90 4.68 19.00
N THR A 141 -0.34 5.77 18.47
CA THR A 141 0.13 6.90 19.28
C THR A 141 -0.78 8.13 19.22
N ARG A 142 -1.79 8.16 18.36
CA ARG A 142 -2.58 9.39 18.08
C ARG A 142 -3.12 10.08 19.33
N GLU A 143 -3.78 9.35 20.22
CA GLU A 143 -4.33 9.91 21.45
C GLU A 143 -3.23 10.44 22.39
N ALA A 144 -2.14 9.70 22.54
CA ALA A 144 -1.03 10.11 23.38
C ALA A 144 -0.26 11.31 22.80
N ASP A 145 -0.14 11.38 21.47
CA ASP A 145 0.47 12.49 20.75
C ASP A 145 -0.36 13.77 20.91
N ASP A 146 -1.67 13.68 20.76
CA ASP A 146 -2.61 14.79 20.95
C ASP A 146 -2.53 15.31 22.39
N GLU A 147 -2.57 14.42 23.40
CA GLU A 147 -2.42 14.78 24.80
C GLU A 147 -1.06 15.43 25.10
N PHE A 148 0.01 14.94 24.48
CA PHE A 148 1.35 15.51 24.65
C PHE A 148 1.40 16.95 24.11
N MET A 149 0.88 17.17 22.90
CA MET A 149 0.86 18.48 22.24
C MET A 149 -0.04 19.49 22.95
N GLU A 150 -1.12 19.04 23.60
CA GLU A 150 -1.94 19.92 24.45
C GLU A 150 -1.17 20.41 25.69
N LYS A 151 -0.33 19.54 26.27
CA LYS A 151 0.43 19.84 27.51
C LYS A 151 1.70 20.66 27.24
N ASP A 152 2.41 20.37 26.14
CA ASP A 152 3.69 21.01 25.78
C ASP A 152 3.81 21.27 24.26
N PRO A 153 3.01 22.23 23.73
CA PRO A 153 2.92 22.50 22.29
C PRO A 153 4.22 23.05 21.67
N TRP A 154 5.19 23.47 22.52
CA TRP A 154 6.44 24.06 22.06
C TRP A 154 7.67 23.20 22.40
N HIS A 155 7.45 21.93 22.67
CA HIS A 155 8.55 20.98 22.91
C HIS A 155 9.49 20.89 21.70
N ILE A 156 10.81 20.85 21.97
CA ILE A 156 11.83 20.71 20.91
C ILE A 156 11.95 19.23 20.54
N ALA A 157 11.68 18.90 19.26
CA ALA A 157 11.73 17.55 18.71
C ALA A 157 10.90 16.54 19.55
N PRO A 158 9.59 16.73 19.66
CA PRO A 158 8.73 15.82 20.40
C PRO A 158 8.72 14.42 19.76
N PRO A 159 8.61 13.35 20.56
CA PRO A 159 8.55 11.96 20.05
C PRO A 159 7.15 11.63 19.52
N LEU A 160 6.69 12.36 18.48
CA LEU A 160 5.38 12.17 17.88
C LEU A 160 5.43 11.15 16.77
N LEU A 161 4.29 10.45 16.53
CA LEU A 161 4.12 9.50 15.43
C LEU A 161 5.10 8.29 15.51
N GLU A 162 5.59 7.98 16.70
CA GLU A 162 6.46 6.83 16.93
C GLU A 162 5.65 5.55 17.16
N ASP A 163 4.71 5.24 16.25
CA ASP A 163 3.85 4.06 16.32
C ASP A 163 4.65 2.77 16.46
N GLN A 164 4.20 1.90 17.36
CA GLN A 164 4.77 0.59 17.56
C GLN A 164 3.88 -0.48 16.91
N TYR A 165 4.30 -0.96 15.75
CA TYR A 165 3.54 -1.89 14.94
C TYR A 165 3.58 -3.32 15.48
N ASN A 166 2.41 -3.94 15.53
CA ASN A 166 2.22 -5.32 15.93
C ASN A 166 2.08 -6.26 14.71
N PHE A 167 1.76 -7.53 14.95
CA PHE A 167 1.65 -8.53 13.88
C PHE A 167 0.42 -8.33 12.99
N GLU A 168 -0.75 -7.93 13.51
CA GLU A 168 -1.92 -7.67 12.66
C GLU A 168 -1.70 -6.48 11.73
N ASP A 169 -0.92 -5.46 12.16
CA ASP A 169 -0.54 -4.34 11.29
C ASP A 169 0.28 -4.83 10.09
N ALA A 170 1.19 -5.79 10.32
CA ALA A 170 1.97 -6.38 9.24
C ALA A 170 1.10 -7.14 8.23
N LEU A 171 0.05 -7.82 8.70
CA LEU A 171 -0.89 -8.50 7.82
C LEU A 171 -1.69 -7.50 6.98
N LEU A 172 -2.19 -6.40 7.58
CA LEU A 172 -2.90 -5.37 6.84
C LEU A 172 -1.97 -4.67 5.82
N VAL A 173 -0.74 -4.32 6.20
CA VAL A 173 0.24 -3.75 5.25
C VAL A 173 0.52 -4.73 4.11
N GLY A 174 0.59 -6.04 4.38
CA GLY A 174 0.70 -7.07 3.35
C GLY A 174 -0.51 -7.09 2.40
N LEU A 175 -1.71 -6.97 2.92
CA LEU A 175 -2.96 -6.88 2.14
C LEU A 175 -3.02 -5.61 1.29
N MET A 176 -2.63 -4.46 1.86
CA MET A 176 -2.54 -3.20 1.12
C MET A 176 -1.53 -3.31 -0.04
N LEU A 177 -0.38 -3.94 0.18
CA LEU A 177 0.62 -4.18 -0.87
C LEU A 177 0.07 -5.09 -1.97
N ILE A 178 -0.65 -6.16 -1.63
CA ILE A 178 -1.32 -7.03 -2.61
C ILE A 178 -2.32 -6.20 -3.45
N THR A 179 -3.10 -5.34 -2.81
CA THR A 179 -4.07 -4.45 -3.48
C THR A 179 -3.37 -3.49 -4.43
N LEU A 180 -2.30 -2.82 -3.99
CA LEU A 180 -1.52 -1.91 -4.83
C LEU A 180 -0.88 -2.62 -6.03
N ILE A 181 -0.35 -3.84 -5.85
CA ILE A 181 0.23 -4.65 -6.92
C ILE A 181 -0.87 -5.09 -7.91
N LYS A 182 -2.06 -5.50 -7.45
CA LYS A 182 -3.19 -5.86 -8.32
C LYS A 182 -3.56 -4.73 -9.29
N HIS A 183 -3.41 -3.49 -8.87
CA HIS A 183 -3.71 -2.29 -9.66
C HIS A 183 -2.49 -1.68 -10.36
N ALA A 184 -1.39 -2.42 -10.54
CA ALA A 184 -0.15 -1.90 -11.16
C ALA A 184 -0.31 -1.40 -12.60
N ASP A 185 -1.41 -1.74 -13.27
CA ASP A 185 -1.79 -1.16 -14.56
C ASP A 185 -2.06 0.36 -14.47
N ARG A 186 -2.57 0.84 -13.33
CA ARG A 186 -2.92 2.25 -13.09
C ARG A 186 -2.16 2.87 -11.93
N VAL A 187 -1.89 2.16 -10.84
CA VAL A 187 -1.05 2.61 -9.72
C VAL A 187 0.41 2.49 -10.11
N LYS A 188 1.08 3.61 -10.34
CA LYS A 188 2.48 3.64 -10.80
C LYS A 188 3.46 4.01 -9.71
N MET A 189 2.98 4.60 -8.63
CA MET A 189 3.76 4.93 -7.44
C MET A 189 2.98 4.50 -6.21
N ALA A 190 3.68 3.93 -5.23
CA ALA A 190 3.14 3.54 -3.93
C ALA A 190 4.20 3.81 -2.86
N CYS A 191 4.03 4.88 -2.09
CA CYS A 191 5.01 5.35 -1.13
C CYS A 191 4.49 5.16 0.29
N LEU A 192 5.11 4.25 1.04
CA LEU A 192 4.79 4.08 2.44
C LEU A 192 5.19 5.34 3.25
N ALA A 193 4.31 5.87 4.04
CA ALA A 193 4.57 6.96 4.96
C ALA A 193 4.81 6.38 6.37
N GLN A 194 6.03 6.42 6.93
CA GLN A 194 7.26 6.92 6.36
C GLN A 194 8.35 5.83 6.43
N LEU A 195 9.64 6.18 6.60
CA LEU A 195 10.70 5.16 6.52
C LEU A 195 11.36 4.87 7.86
N VAL A 196 11.71 5.90 8.64
CA VAL A 196 12.46 5.76 9.89
C VAL A 196 11.82 6.61 10.99
N ASN A 197 11.56 6.01 12.14
CA ASN A 197 11.05 6.55 13.39
C ASN A 197 9.61 7.09 13.35
N VAL A 198 9.18 7.75 12.30
CA VAL A 198 7.86 8.38 12.17
C VAL A 198 6.94 7.46 11.39
N ILE A 199 5.93 6.87 12.04
CA ILE A 199 5.01 5.84 11.49
C ILE A 199 5.75 4.86 10.56
N ALA A 200 6.84 4.29 11.03
CA ALA A 200 7.91 3.76 10.19
C ALA A 200 8.17 2.26 10.37
N PRO A 201 8.58 1.56 9.30
CA PRO A 201 8.99 0.17 9.39
C PRO A 201 10.33 -0.02 10.11
N ILE A 202 11.12 1.05 10.30
CA ILE A 202 12.44 1.01 10.97
C ILE A 202 12.44 2.01 12.13
N MET A 203 12.82 1.54 13.30
CA MET A 203 13.00 2.39 14.49
C MET A 203 14.46 2.42 14.93
N THR A 204 14.85 3.51 15.58
CA THR A 204 16.19 3.69 16.14
C THR A 204 16.12 4.26 17.56
N GLU A 205 17.04 3.84 18.41
CA GLU A 205 17.27 4.51 19.69
C GLU A 205 18.07 5.81 19.49
N LYS A 206 17.98 6.70 20.47
CA LYS A 206 18.74 7.96 20.52
C LYS A 206 20.25 7.71 20.60
N ASP A 207 21.03 8.73 20.25
CA ASP A 207 22.48 8.82 20.47
C ASP A 207 23.30 7.66 19.87
N GLY A 208 22.87 7.13 18.72
CA GLY A 208 23.57 6.04 18.03
C GLY A 208 23.34 4.66 18.65
N GLY A 209 22.26 4.48 19.38
CA GLY A 209 21.81 3.21 19.91
C GLY A 209 21.38 2.19 18.84
N LYS A 210 20.57 1.21 19.21
CA LYS A 210 20.13 0.15 18.31
C LYS A 210 19.16 0.65 17.26
N ALA A 211 19.16 -0.02 16.12
CA ALA A 211 18.08 0.05 15.13
C ALA A 211 17.41 -1.33 15.03
N TRP A 212 16.08 -1.37 14.84
CA TRP A 212 15.34 -2.60 14.64
C TRP A 212 14.27 -2.45 13.56
N LYS A 213 13.84 -3.56 13.02
CA LYS A 213 12.77 -3.64 12.06
C LYS A 213 11.45 -3.89 12.79
N GLN A 214 10.46 -3.05 12.55
CA GLN A 214 9.10 -3.30 12.98
C GLN A 214 8.44 -4.40 12.13
N THR A 215 7.30 -4.89 12.55
CA THR A 215 6.61 -6.01 11.88
C THR A 215 6.24 -5.69 10.44
N ILE A 216 5.80 -4.45 10.14
CA ILE A 216 5.42 -3.97 8.81
C ILE A 216 6.60 -3.89 7.81
N PHE A 217 7.84 -3.93 8.30
CA PHE A 217 9.03 -3.94 7.45
C PHE A 217 9.05 -5.15 6.50
N TYR A 218 8.63 -6.31 6.97
CA TYR A 218 8.81 -7.55 6.23
C TYR A 218 7.91 -7.69 5.00
N PRO A 219 6.58 -7.44 5.06
CA PRO A 219 5.75 -7.43 3.86
C PRO A 219 6.24 -6.43 2.82
N PHE A 220 6.63 -5.23 3.25
CA PHE A 220 7.14 -4.20 2.34
C PHE A 220 8.47 -4.62 1.69
N MET A 221 9.42 -5.16 2.48
CA MET A 221 10.68 -5.68 1.97
C MET A 221 10.46 -6.79 0.94
N HIS A 222 9.56 -7.73 1.22
CA HIS A 222 9.26 -8.84 0.31
C HIS A 222 8.65 -8.33 -1.00
N ALA A 223 7.66 -7.44 -0.94
CA ALA A 223 7.05 -6.84 -2.12
C ALA A 223 8.07 -6.06 -2.95
N SER A 224 8.92 -5.26 -2.30
CA SER A 224 9.98 -4.49 -2.97
C SER A 224 11.02 -5.37 -3.67
N ARG A 225 11.37 -6.52 -3.07
CA ARG A 225 12.39 -7.43 -3.61
C ARG A 225 11.86 -8.37 -4.69
N TYR A 226 10.66 -8.91 -4.48
CA TYR A 226 10.12 -10.01 -5.28
C TYR A 226 8.90 -9.61 -6.13
N GLY A 227 8.32 -8.43 -5.91
CA GLY A 227 7.18 -7.92 -6.67
C GLY A 227 7.56 -7.17 -7.95
N ARG A 228 8.66 -7.54 -8.60
CA ARG A 228 9.15 -6.89 -9.83
C ARG A 228 8.90 -7.77 -11.04
N GLY A 229 8.13 -7.27 -12.00
CA GLY A 229 7.79 -8.00 -13.21
C GLY A 229 6.39 -7.70 -13.71
N MET A 230 5.80 -8.64 -14.42
CA MET A 230 4.44 -8.56 -14.91
C MET A 230 3.48 -9.09 -13.84
N VAL A 231 2.49 -8.28 -13.47
CA VAL A 231 1.43 -8.72 -12.56
C VAL A 231 0.48 -9.64 -13.31
N LEU A 232 0.25 -10.82 -12.75
CA LEU A 232 -0.72 -11.77 -13.23
C LEU A 232 -2.02 -11.62 -12.42
N GLN A 233 -3.15 -11.80 -13.07
CA GLN A 233 -4.47 -11.78 -12.43
C GLN A 233 -5.00 -13.22 -12.34
N PRO A 234 -4.71 -13.97 -11.27
CA PRO A 234 -5.26 -15.29 -11.08
C PRO A 234 -6.77 -15.22 -10.84
N VAL A 235 -7.48 -16.22 -11.31
CA VAL A 235 -8.87 -16.46 -10.86
C VAL A 235 -8.77 -17.18 -9.52
N ILE A 236 -9.34 -16.56 -8.49
CA ILE A 236 -9.27 -17.08 -7.11
C ILE A 236 -10.67 -17.54 -6.70
N ASP A 237 -10.77 -18.79 -6.27
CA ASP A 237 -11.94 -19.37 -5.61
C ASP A 237 -11.58 -19.63 -4.16
N THR A 238 -12.28 -18.99 -3.22
CA THR A 238 -11.96 -19.02 -1.80
C THR A 238 -13.23 -18.83 -0.97
N PRO A 239 -13.31 -19.38 0.23
CA PRO A 239 -14.37 -19.05 1.17
C PRO A 239 -14.44 -17.54 1.43
N VAL A 240 -15.61 -17.11 1.84
CA VAL A 240 -15.89 -15.74 2.28
C VAL A 240 -16.51 -15.75 3.66
N HIS A 241 -16.31 -14.68 4.40
CA HIS A 241 -16.98 -14.45 5.68
C HIS A 241 -17.43 -12.98 5.78
N ASP A 242 -18.36 -12.73 6.67
CA ASP A 242 -18.76 -11.37 7.03
C ASP A 242 -18.01 -10.93 8.29
N THR A 243 -17.63 -9.68 8.34
CA THR A 243 -17.13 -9.00 9.53
C THR A 243 -18.18 -8.04 10.06
N LYS A 244 -17.85 -7.25 11.04
CA LYS A 244 -18.79 -6.29 11.63
C LYS A 244 -19.23 -5.20 10.62
N GLU A 245 -18.29 -4.70 9.80
CA GLU A 245 -18.52 -3.59 8.89
C GLU A 245 -18.41 -3.99 7.40
N HIS A 246 -17.98 -5.24 7.10
CA HIS A 246 -17.77 -5.72 5.73
C HIS A 246 -18.48 -7.03 5.46
N GLU A 247 -19.10 -7.13 4.29
CA GLU A 247 -19.75 -8.35 3.81
C GLU A 247 -18.92 -9.04 2.73
N ASN A 248 -18.97 -10.37 2.67
CA ASN A 248 -18.31 -11.19 1.65
C ASN A 248 -16.77 -10.99 1.57
N VAL A 249 -16.12 -10.81 2.71
CA VAL A 249 -14.66 -10.71 2.80
C VAL A 249 -14.04 -12.04 2.41
N THR A 250 -13.17 -12.06 1.39
CA THR A 250 -12.51 -13.29 0.94
C THR A 250 -11.46 -13.75 1.96
N ASP A 251 -11.43 -15.04 2.32
CA ASP A 251 -10.43 -15.57 3.25
C ASP A 251 -9.01 -15.48 2.68
N LEU A 252 -8.86 -15.64 1.36
CA LEU A 252 -7.59 -15.49 0.67
C LEU A 252 -7.53 -14.17 -0.10
N SER A 253 -6.53 -13.36 0.18
CA SER A 253 -6.08 -12.30 -0.73
C SER A 253 -4.74 -12.67 -1.32
N SER A 254 -4.60 -12.66 -2.66
CA SER A 254 -3.37 -13.07 -3.32
C SER A 254 -3.14 -12.33 -4.63
N VAL A 255 -1.88 -12.18 -5.01
CA VAL A 255 -1.43 -11.68 -6.31
C VAL A 255 -0.18 -12.43 -6.74
N ALA A 256 0.00 -12.62 -8.03
CA ALA A 256 1.19 -13.24 -8.59
C ALA A 256 1.95 -12.25 -9.47
N VAL A 257 3.28 -12.29 -9.41
CA VAL A 257 4.17 -11.46 -10.22
C VAL A 257 5.18 -12.34 -10.94
N TRP A 258 5.22 -12.21 -12.25
CA TRP A 258 6.13 -12.95 -13.10
C TRP A 258 7.28 -12.07 -13.59
N ASN A 259 8.48 -12.37 -13.11
CA ASN A 259 9.71 -11.77 -13.61
C ASN A 259 10.23 -12.61 -14.78
N GLN A 260 9.92 -12.17 -15.99
CA GLN A 260 10.30 -12.89 -17.20
C GLN A 260 11.82 -12.94 -17.42
N ALA A 261 12.55 -11.90 -17.01
CA ALA A 261 14.00 -11.82 -17.21
C ALA A 261 14.77 -12.84 -16.37
N ASP A 262 14.31 -13.07 -15.14
CA ASP A 262 14.91 -13.98 -14.19
C ASP A 262 14.24 -15.37 -14.20
N GLU A 263 13.17 -15.56 -15.01
CA GLU A 263 12.32 -16.73 -15.07
C GLU A 263 11.78 -17.12 -13.68
N GLU A 264 11.36 -16.12 -12.90
CA GLU A 264 10.81 -16.28 -11.55
C GLU A 264 9.32 -15.93 -11.50
N LEU A 265 8.57 -16.71 -10.72
CA LEU A 265 7.18 -16.43 -10.36
C LEU A 265 7.12 -16.27 -8.84
N THR A 266 6.59 -15.14 -8.37
CA THR A 266 6.34 -14.90 -6.95
C THR A 266 4.85 -14.77 -6.71
N ILE A 267 4.33 -15.52 -5.74
CA ILE A 267 2.95 -15.42 -5.26
C ILE A 267 3.01 -14.82 -3.86
N PHE A 268 2.34 -13.67 -3.69
CA PHE A 268 2.06 -13.06 -2.40
C PHE A 268 0.65 -13.45 -1.98
N ALA A 269 0.48 -13.91 -0.76
CA ALA A 269 -0.80 -14.35 -0.25
C ALA A 269 -0.96 -14.04 1.24
N VAL A 270 -2.15 -13.60 1.63
CA VAL A 270 -2.57 -13.50 3.03
C VAL A 270 -3.76 -14.41 3.23
N ASN A 271 -3.65 -15.32 4.19
CA ASN A 271 -4.80 -15.99 4.77
C ASN A 271 -5.40 -15.06 5.83
N ARG A 272 -6.58 -14.47 5.52
CA ARG A 272 -7.29 -13.55 6.43
C ARG A 272 -8.10 -14.26 7.49
N ASN A 273 -8.30 -15.60 7.35
CA ASN A 273 -8.96 -16.38 8.39
C ASN A 273 -8.07 -16.46 9.64
N ILE A 274 -8.54 -15.88 10.73
CA ILE A 274 -7.79 -15.81 11.99
C ILE A 274 -7.89 -17.08 12.84
N ASN A 275 -8.70 -18.06 12.40
CA ASN A 275 -9.00 -19.27 13.14
C ASN A 275 -8.45 -20.54 12.50
N GLU A 276 -8.41 -20.62 11.16
CA GLU A 276 -8.13 -21.85 10.43
C GLU A 276 -7.03 -21.68 9.38
N ASP A 277 -6.19 -22.70 9.26
CA ASP A 277 -5.23 -22.85 8.16
C ASP A 277 -5.98 -23.11 6.86
N MET A 278 -5.38 -22.74 5.73
CA MET A 278 -5.96 -22.89 4.41
C MET A 278 -5.03 -23.72 3.50
N GLU A 279 -5.60 -24.66 2.76
CA GLU A 279 -4.90 -25.28 1.65
C GLU A 279 -5.12 -24.44 0.37
N LEU A 280 -4.04 -23.92 -0.19
CA LEU A 280 -4.02 -23.23 -1.47
C LEU A 280 -3.55 -24.18 -2.57
N VAL A 281 -4.44 -24.45 -3.53
CA VAL A 281 -4.11 -25.20 -4.74
C VAL A 281 -3.94 -24.20 -5.90
N THR A 282 -2.76 -24.19 -6.51
CA THR A 282 -2.43 -23.30 -7.63
C THR A 282 -2.19 -24.09 -8.89
N ASP A 283 -2.96 -23.81 -9.96
CA ASP A 283 -2.75 -24.38 -11.29
C ASP A 283 -1.54 -23.71 -11.96
N LEU A 284 -0.48 -24.47 -12.17
CA LEU A 284 0.77 -24.04 -12.80
C LEU A 284 0.94 -24.58 -14.23
N ARG A 285 -0.09 -25.16 -14.85
CA ARG A 285 0.04 -25.78 -16.20
C ARG A 285 0.49 -24.78 -17.26
N SER A 286 0.19 -23.48 -17.09
CA SER A 286 0.70 -22.41 -17.95
C SER A 286 2.15 -21.99 -17.64
N MET A 287 2.72 -22.50 -16.56
CA MET A 287 4.07 -22.23 -16.05
C MET A 287 4.92 -23.50 -16.05
N GLU A 288 4.99 -24.15 -17.22
CA GLU A 288 5.71 -25.41 -17.38
C GLU A 288 7.20 -25.25 -17.02
N GLY A 289 7.71 -26.22 -16.25
CA GLY A 289 9.11 -26.25 -15.80
C GLY A 289 9.41 -25.42 -14.56
N TYR A 290 8.42 -24.70 -14.01
CA TYR A 290 8.63 -23.96 -12.76
C TYR A 290 8.62 -24.90 -11.55
N GLN A 291 9.62 -24.75 -10.67
CA GLN A 291 9.78 -25.51 -9.44
C GLN A 291 9.83 -24.57 -8.23
N LEU A 292 9.40 -25.08 -7.08
CA LEU A 292 9.47 -24.35 -5.83
C LEU A 292 10.92 -24.01 -5.46
N VAL A 293 11.18 -22.74 -5.19
CA VAL A 293 12.45 -22.25 -4.63
C VAL A 293 12.34 -22.16 -3.12
N GLU A 294 11.32 -21.46 -2.63
CA GLU A 294 11.08 -21.28 -1.20
C GLU A 294 9.64 -20.87 -0.91
N HIS A 295 9.18 -21.12 0.31
CA HIS A 295 7.96 -20.58 0.89
C HIS A 295 8.33 -19.85 2.17
N ILE A 296 8.24 -18.51 2.14
CA ILE A 296 8.51 -17.63 3.29
C ILE A 296 7.19 -17.30 3.94
N VAL A 297 7.11 -17.40 5.27
CA VAL A 297 5.91 -17.11 6.04
C VAL A 297 6.23 -16.13 7.16
N LEU A 298 5.38 -15.14 7.35
CA LEU A 298 5.31 -14.33 8.56
C LEU A 298 4.02 -14.73 9.29
N GLU A 299 4.17 -15.37 10.44
CA GLU A 299 3.07 -15.87 11.28
C GLU A 299 3.39 -15.66 12.76
N ASN A 300 2.38 -15.47 13.58
CA ASN A 300 2.49 -15.41 15.03
C ASN A 300 1.15 -15.82 15.67
N ASN A 301 1.18 -16.45 16.85
CA ASN A 301 -0.03 -16.79 17.60
C ASN A 301 -0.61 -15.58 18.36
N ASP A 302 0.22 -14.57 18.62
CA ASP A 302 -0.18 -13.33 19.26
C ASP A 302 -0.27 -12.22 18.21
N MET A 303 -1.50 -11.78 17.90
CA MET A 303 -1.76 -10.73 16.93
C MET A 303 -1.18 -9.37 17.35
N LYS A 304 -0.93 -9.19 18.64
CA LYS A 304 -0.38 -7.95 19.21
C LYS A 304 1.14 -8.03 19.46
N ALA A 305 1.80 -9.10 19.03
CA ALA A 305 3.25 -9.24 19.14
C ALA A 305 3.98 -8.14 18.34
N CYS A 306 4.94 -7.47 18.97
CA CYS A 306 5.74 -6.40 18.39
C CYS A 306 7.23 -6.76 18.36
N ASN A 307 7.96 -6.09 17.48
CA ASN A 307 9.42 -6.05 17.50
C ASN A 307 9.91 -4.77 18.21
N SER A 308 11.05 -4.84 18.89
CA SER A 308 11.62 -3.72 19.62
C SER A 308 13.15 -3.81 19.68
N ALA A 309 13.80 -2.81 20.29
CA ALA A 309 15.23 -2.84 20.58
C ALA A 309 15.66 -4.02 21.49
N ALA A 310 14.73 -4.60 22.25
CA ALA A 310 14.97 -5.76 23.09
C ALA A 310 14.97 -7.09 22.32
N GLY A 311 14.28 -7.16 21.18
CA GLY A 311 14.22 -8.35 20.34
C GLY A 311 13.20 -8.25 19.22
N GLU A 312 13.42 -9.04 18.18
CA GLU A 312 12.51 -9.22 17.06
C GLU A 312 11.68 -10.50 17.28
N ASN A 313 10.42 -10.37 17.73
CA ASN A 313 9.52 -11.47 18.06
C ASN A 313 8.70 -11.97 16.85
N VAL A 314 8.56 -11.11 15.83
CA VAL A 314 7.82 -11.37 14.60
C VAL A 314 8.79 -11.24 13.44
N VAL A 315 9.26 -12.36 12.94
CA VAL A 315 10.22 -12.44 11.84
C VAL A 315 9.80 -13.50 10.84
N PRO A 316 10.04 -13.30 9.53
CA PRO A 316 9.70 -14.30 8.53
C PRO A 316 10.59 -15.54 8.64
N THR A 317 10.01 -16.69 8.39
CA THR A 317 10.70 -17.99 8.35
C THR A 317 10.44 -18.70 7.03
N THR A 318 11.41 -19.49 6.57
CA THR A 318 11.21 -20.39 5.42
C THR A 318 10.64 -21.72 5.91
N VAL A 319 9.58 -22.18 5.27
CA VAL A 319 8.85 -23.39 5.65
C VAL A 319 8.76 -24.40 4.50
N SER A 320 8.56 -25.68 4.84
CA SER A 320 8.33 -26.76 3.87
C SER A 320 6.84 -27.11 3.75
N ARG A 321 6.00 -26.07 3.52
CA ARG A 321 4.53 -26.21 3.45
C ARG A 321 3.99 -26.13 2.02
N SER A 322 4.87 -26.09 1.01
CA SER A 322 4.49 -26.04 -0.40
C SER A 322 5.14 -27.19 -1.17
N LYS A 323 4.39 -27.73 -2.13
CA LYS A 323 4.86 -28.81 -3.01
C LYS A 323 4.32 -28.57 -4.43
N VAL A 324 5.19 -28.76 -5.42
CA VAL A 324 4.81 -28.77 -6.84
C VAL A 324 4.74 -30.22 -7.31
N ASP A 325 3.64 -30.59 -7.91
CA ASP A 325 3.41 -31.92 -8.47
C ASP A 325 2.49 -31.85 -9.70
N SER A 326 2.93 -32.47 -10.80
CA SER A 326 2.11 -32.67 -12.03
C SER A 326 1.41 -31.38 -12.53
N GLY A 327 2.10 -30.23 -12.48
CA GLY A 327 1.57 -28.94 -12.96
C GLY A 327 0.67 -28.22 -11.98
N ASN A 328 0.56 -28.72 -10.74
CA ASN A 328 -0.11 -28.02 -9.66
C ASN A 328 0.86 -27.76 -8.51
N MET A 329 0.61 -26.69 -7.76
CA MET A 329 1.26 -26.44 -6.48
C MET A 329 0.20 -26.50 -5.37
N THR A 330 0.50 -27.24 -4.33
CA THR A 330 -0.29 -27.23 -3.09
C THR A 330 0.53 -26.59 -1.99
N SER A 331 -0.08 -25.64 -1.25
CA SER A 331 0.56 -24.91 -0.17
C SER A 331 -0.39 -24.81 1.03
N VAL A 332 0.13 -25.03 2.23
CA VAL A 332 -0.65 -24.77 3.46
C VAL A 332 -0.26 -23.40 3.97
N LEU A 333 -1.25 -22.49 3.99
CA LEU A 333 -1.17 -21.16 4.54
C LEU A 333 -1.72 -21.18 5.95
N ALA A 334 -0.88 -20.92 6.94
CA ALA A 334 -1.34 -20.84 8.32
C ALA A 334 -2.43 -19.77 8.47
N LYS A 335 -3.30 -19.92 9.46
CA LYS A 335 -4.25 -18.88 9.84
C LYS A 335 -3.53 -17.54 10.08
N ALA A 336 -4.16 -16.45 9.73
CA ALA A 336 -3.61 -15.12 9.93
C ALA A 336 -2.12 -15.05 9.54
N SER A 337 -1.78 -15.28 8.26
CA SER A 337 -0.38 -15.30 7.84
C SER A 337 -0.14 -14.55 6.54
N TRP A 338 1.02 -13.91 6.45
CA TRP A 338 1.59 -13.39 5.21
C TRP A 338 2.53 -14.43 4.61
N ASN A 339 2.34 -14.73 3.32
CA ASN A 339 3.08 -15.77 2.61
C ASN A 339 3.70 -15.23 1.34
N VAL A 340 4.94 -15.65 1.07
CA VAL A 340 5.66 -15.39 -0.18
C VAL A 340 6.14 -16.74 -0.72
N ILE A 341 5.54 -17.18 -1.82
CA ILE A 341 5.89 -18.46 -2.47
C ILE A 341 6.63 -18.13 -3.76
N ARG A 342 7.87 -18.58 -3.86
CA ARG A 342 8.72 -18.30 -5.01
C ARG A 342 8.99 -19.57 -5.80
N LEU A 343 8.79 -19.46 -7.09
CA LEU A 343 9.08 -20.52 -8.05
C LEU A 343 10.05 -19.98 -9.09
N LYS A 344 10.86 -20.88 -9.64
CA LYS A 344 11.80 -20.56 -10.72
C LYS A 344 11.79 -21.67 -11.76
N LYS A 345 11.88 -21.28 -13.01
CA LYS A 345 11.99 -22.24 -14.10
C LYS A 345 13.32 -22.97 -14.03
N GLN A 346 13.26 -24.31 -14.04
CA GLN A 346 14.46 -25.13 -14.18
C GLN A 346 14.92 -25.13 -15.63
N LYS A 347 16.24 -24.98 -15.80
CA LYS A 347 16.91 -25.05 -17.13
C LYS A 347 16.99 -26.47 -17.62
#